data_46a9e47ebd1f4224df69b1eda96c6691
#
_entry.id   46a9e47ebd1f4224df69b1eda96c6691
#
_cell.length_a   1.000
_cell.length_b   1.000
_cell.length_c   1.000
_cell.angle_alpha   90.00
_cell.angle_beta   90.00
_cell.angle_gamma   90.00
#
_symmetry.space_group_name_H-M   'P 1'
#
loop_
_entity.id
_entity.type
_entity.pdbx_description
1 polymer ?
#
loop_
_entity_poly.entity_id
_entity_poly.type
_entity_poly.pdbx_seq_one_letter_code
_entity_poly.pdbx_strand_id
1 'polypeptide(L)'
;MRNDEGFANLIYEYFVVRFHFQYYKYGDSLPKIDTLCRQFSVSSLTIKSALKRLQEDGYIHRCHGRSAQVLFRQSDRELDDYAVRFFSKRRAMIPDLYQSTELVVLPMMVKSLCQMDEQDFAVLTRLAEQPDPEDQMRFFCYILQKVQNPLVMNLFWESTLYLGLPFPMENKGHRLYDDGTSQRRLRELIAAGRAKNPARIYEAHLAFQRDVSKQILSYINARIPEQPDIETLPFVWKVYRDRPEICGNLAIRVIHDVYLGDFRDMEFLPSYEKLAGKYGVSVSTMRRTIGVLNQLGATQSINGKGTRILMLSDSETGQTPDLTVPKIRRNMAYYLQSFELLADSCKGVMRMALQTFSDAQRTELADLLKGYLQNKRYYISPQSIFAFVAEHSLLQVIQEIYGKLYGLNLWGYPMAKYRKEMPKDILVEHGYEPEDLSSSPSFSLLSTEEAARFFQE
;
A
#
# COMPACT_ATOMS: atom_id res chain seq x y z
N MET A 1 -6.62 -20.11 6.06
CA MET A 1 -6.45 -19.01 5.08
C MET A 1 -7.83 -18.59 4.60
N ARG A 2 -8.29 -17.38 4.92
CA ARG A 2 -9.60 -16.87 4.51
C ARG A 2 -9.52 -16.38 3.05
N ASN A 3 -10.66 -16.51 2.34
CA ASN A 3 -10.83 -15.94 1.01
C ASN A 3 -10.73 -14.41 1.13
N ASP A 4 -9.71 -13.83 0.54
CA ASP A 4 -9.55 -12.38 0.48
C ASP A 4 -10.23 -11.89 -0.81
N GLU A 5 -11.49 -11.46 -0.69
CA GLU A 5 -12.26 -10.95 -1.82
C GLU A 5 -11.58 -9.77 -2.49
N GLY A 6 -10.85 -8.95 -1.72
CA GLY A 6 -10.10 -7.83 -2.26
C GLY A 6 -9.00 -8.22 -3.20
N PHE A 7 -8.21 -9.20 -2.81
CA PHE A 7 -7.20 -9.75 -3.71
C PHE A 7 -7.81 -10.49 -4.89
N ALA A 8 -8.97 -11.15 -4.73
CA ALA A 8 -9.66 -11.76 -5.87
C ALA A 8 -10.10 -10.70 -6.90
N ASN A 9 -10.58 -9.54 -6.46
CA ASN A 9 -10.91 -8.42 -7.33
C ASN A 9 -9.65 -7.82 -8.01
N LEU A 10 -8.54 -7.70 -7.30
CA LEU A 10 -7.26 -7.27 -7.87
C LEU A 10 -6.80 -8.21 -8.97
N ILE A 11 -6.82 -9.52 -8.72
CA ILE A 11 -6.41 -10.54 -9.68
C ILE A 11 -7.35 -10.55 -10.91
N TYR A 12 -8.64 -10.35 -10.71
CA TYR A 12 -9.60 -10.18 -11.80
C TYR A 12 -9.21 -8.99 -12.69
N GLU A 13 -9.04 -7.80 -12.11
CA GLU A 13 -8.64 -6.57 -12.84
C GLU A 13 -7.28 -6.76 -13.54
N TYR A 14 -6.34 -7.45 -12.90
CA TYR A 14 -5.03 -7.79 -13.46
C TYR A 14 -5.15 -8.56 -14.77
N PHE A 15 -6.00 -9.56 -14.84
CA PHE A 15 -6.20 -10.33 -16.07
C PHE A 15 -7.02 -9.55 -17.11
N VAL A 16 -8.03 -8.80 -16.69
CA VAL A 16 -8.83 -7.96 -17.61
C VAL A 16 -7.94 -6.97 -18.36
N VAL A 17 -7.05 -6.26 -17.66
CA VAL A 17 -6.09 -5.34 -18.29
C VAL A 17 -5.20 -6.09 -19.30
N ARG A 18 -4.73 -7.28 -18.97
CA ARG A 18 -3.88 -8.10 -19.83
C ARG A 18 -4.59 -8.64 -21.07
N PHE A 19 -5.86 -8.97 -20.94
CA PHE A 19 -6.67 -9.35 -22.10
C PHE A 19 -6.86 -8.18 -23.04
N HIS A 20 -7.18 -7.01 -22.52
CA HIS A 20 -7.37 -5.81 -23.34
C HIS A 20 -6.07 -5.29 -23.97
N PHE A 21 -4.91 -5.52 -23.38
CA PHE A 21 -3.62 -5.27 -24.00
C PHE A 21 -3.09 -6.44 -24.83
N GLN A 22 -3.89 -7.50 -25.05
CA GLN A 22 -3.51 -8.70 -25.81
C GLN A 22 -2.24 -9.40 -25.32
N TYR A 23 -1.91 -9.25 -24.02
CA TYR A 23 -0.83 -10.03 -23.40
C TYR A 23 -1.18 -11.53 -23.43
N TYR A 24 -2.42 -11.86 -23.11
CA TYR A 24 -3.01 -13.17 -23.36
C TYR A 24 -3.97 -13.07 -24.55
N LYS A 25 -3.71 -13.84 -25.58
CA LYS A 25 -4.51 -13.90 -26.82
C LYS A 25 -5.56 -15.00 -26.73
N TYR A 26 -6.55 -14.94 -27.61
CA TYR A 26 -7.54 -16.02 -27.75
C TYR A 26 -6.85 -17.37 -27.94
N GLY A 27 -7.25 -18.36 -27.15
CA GLY A 27 -6.70 -19.73 -27.18
C GLY A 27 -5.51 -19.94 -26.23
N ASP A 28 -4.90 -18.89 -25.70
CA ASP A 28 -3.81 -19.02 -24.73
C ASP A 28 -4.29 -19.67 -23.44
N SER A 29 -3.38 -20.37 -22.76
CA SER A 29 -3.64 -20.94 -21.44
C SER A 29 -3.11 -20.01 -20.36
N LEU A 30 -3.93 -19.71 -19.35
CA LEU A 30 -3.48 -18.99 -18.17
C LEU A 30 -2.51 -19.84 -17.32
N PRO A 31 -1.66 -19.21 -16.51
CA PRO A 31 -0.80 -19.94 -15.58
C PRO A 31 -1.62 -20.85 -14.64
N LYS A 32 -1.00 -21.93 -14.18
CA LYS A 32 -1.61 -22.84 -13.21
C LYS A 32 -1.94 -22.13 -11.91
N ILE A 33 -2.99 -22.56 -11.21
CA ILE A 33 -3.44 -21.98 -9.93
C ILE A 33 -2.28 -21.88 -8.94
N ASP A 34 -1.45 -22.92 -8.80
CA ASP A 34 -0.31 -22.90 -7.87
C ASP A 34 0.76 -21.84 -8.23
N THR A 35 0.95 -21.57 -9.53
CA THR A 35 1.82 -20.50 -10.00
C THR A 35 1.27 -19.13 -9.62
N LEU A 36 -0.04 -18.94 -9.83
CA LEU A 36 -0.72 -17.70 -9.46
C LEU A 36 -0.76 -17.49 -7.93
N CYS A 37 -0.96 -18.58 -7.15
CA CYS A 37 -0.88 -18.50 -5.69
C CYS A 37 0.48 -17.97 -5.21
N ARG A 38 1.57 -18.47 -5.81
CA ARG A 38 2.92 -17.98 -5.50
C ARG A 38 3.13 -16.54 -5.94
N GLN A 39 2.70 -16.21 -7.15
CA GLN A 39 2.89 -14.86 -7.71
C GLN A 39 2.19 -13.78 -6.90
N PHE A 40 0.94 -14.02 -6.50
CA PHE A 40 0.14 -13.06 -5.74
C PHE A 40 0.23 -13.24 -4.22
N SER A 41 0.93 -14.27 -3.73
CA SER A 41 1.02 -14.62 -2.31
C SER A 41 -0.37 -14.83 -1.67
N VAL A 42 -1.28 -15.49 -2.38
CA VAL A 42 -2.66 -15.72 -1.94
C VAL A 42 -3.05 -17.21 -1.94
N SER A 43 -4.17 -17.51 -1.29
CA SER A 43 -4.73 -18.86 -1.26
C SER A 43 -5.28 -19.31 -2.63
N SER A 44 -5.34 -20.63 -2.86
CA SER A 44 -5.99 -21.18 -4.06
C SER A 44 -7.48 -20.81 -4.16
N LEU A 45 -8.13 -20.54 -3.02
CA LEU A 45 -9.52 -20.10 -2.98
C LEU A 45 -9.68 -18.69 -3.56
N THR A 46 -8.77 -17.79 -3.25
CA THR A 46 -8.71 -16.41 -3.78
C THR A 46 -8.53 -16.44 -5.31
N ILE A 47 -7.57 -17.25 -5.81
CA ILE A 47 -7.37 -17.42 -7.25
C ILE A 47 -8.63 -18.00 -7.94
N LYS A 48 -9.21 -19.05 -7.35
CA LYS A 48 -10.43 -19.69 -7.90
C LYS A 48 -11.60 -18.71 -7.96
N SER A 49 -11.74 -17.81 -6.99
CA SER A 49 -12.75 -16.75 -6.96
C SER A 49 -12.58 -15.77 -8.13
N ALA A 50 -11.35 -15.28 -8.36
CA ALA A 50 -11.04 -14.41 -9.48
C ALA A 50 -11.30 -15.08 -10.84
N LEU A 51 -10.82 -16.34 -11.02
CA LEU A 51 -11.03 -17.09 -12.24
C LEU A 51 -12.52 -17.44 -12.49
N LYS A 52 -13.29 -17.64 -11.43
CA LYS A 52 -14.74 -17.85 -11.56
C LYS A 52 -15.40 -16.62 -12.16
N ARG A 53 -15.09 -15.44 -11.65
CA ARG A 53 -15.62 -14.18 -12.15
C ARG A 53 -15.19 -13.91 -13.60
N LEU A 54 -13.91 -14.16 -13.95
CA LEU A 54 -13.45 -14.06 -15.34
C LEU A 54 -14.22 -14.98 -16.30
N GLN A 55 -14.61 -16.18 -15.83
CA GLN A 55 -15.45 -17.10 -16.61
C GLN A 55 -16.88 -16.59 -16.72
N GLU A 56 -17.49 -16.08 -15.64
CA GLU A 56 -18.84 -15.51 -15.64
C GLU A 56 -18.96 -14.33 -16.60
N ASP A 57 -17.91 -13.50 -16.70
CA ASP A 57 -17.83 -12.35 -17.61
C ASP A 57 -17.35 -12.73 -19.03
N GLY A 58 -17.14 -14.03 -19.32
CA GLY A 58 -16.84 -14.55 -20.65
C GLY A 58 -15.40 -14.39 -21.13
N TYR A 59 -14.47 -13.96 -20.26
CA TYR A 59 -13.07 -13.81 -20.62
C TYR A 59 -12.33 -15.12 -20.81
N ILE A 60 -12.69 -16.16 -20.04
CA ILE A 60 -12.02 -17.46 -20.05
C ILE A 60 -12.99 -18.64 -20.02
N HIS A 61 -12.49 -19.80 -20.42
CA HIS A 61 -13.14 -21.09 -20.18
C HIS A 61 -12.30 -21.93 -19.23
N ARG A 62 -12.93 -22.48 -18.19
CA ARG A 62 -12.27 -23.34 -17.20
C ARG A 62 -12.63 -24.79 -17.47
N CYS A 63 -11.62 -25.61 -17.73
CA CYS A 63 -11.75 -27.07 -17.82
C CYS A 63 -11.29 -27.71 -16.52
N HIS A 64 -11.99 -28.79 -16.10
CA HIS A 64 -11.58 -29.55 -14.92
C HIS A 64 -10.18 -30.17 -15.14
N GLY A 65 -9.26 -29.95 -14.16
CA GLY A 65 -7.90 -30.53 -14.23
C GLY A 65 -6.94 -29.87 -15.23
N ARG A 66 -7.34 -28.80 -15.93
CA ARG A 66 -6.50 -28.09 -16.90
C ARG A 66 -6.40 -26.60 -16.57
N SER A 67 -5.40 -25.94 -17.16
CA SER A 67 -5.32 -24.48 -17.12
C SER A 67 -6.54 -23.85 -17.81
N ALA A 68 -6.98 -22.69 -17.30
CA ALA A 68 -8.06 -21.95 -17.95
C ALA A 68 -7.59 -21.41 -19.31
N GLN A 69 -8.46 -21.45 -20.31
CA GLN A 69 -8.19 -20.99 -21.66
C GLN A 69 -8.87 -19.66 -21.94
N VAL A 70 -8.17 -18.75 -22.61
CA VAL A 70 -8.66 -17.40 -22.95
C VAL A 70 -9.67 -17.49 -24.08
N LEU A 71 -10.85 -16.90 -23.88
CA LEU A 71 -11.91 -16.76 -24.89
C LEU A 71 -12.04 -15.33 -25.42
N PHE A 72 -11.46 -14.36 -24.72
CA PHE A 72 -11.54 -12.95 -25.10
C PHE A 72 -10.91 -12.70 -26.46
N ARG A 73 -11.59 -11.93 -27.31
CA ARG A 73 -11.14 -11.51 -28.62
C ARG A 73 -11.38 -10.02 -28.76
N GLN A 74 -10.43 -9.34 -29.39
CA GLN A 74 -10.60 -7.98 -29.85
C GLN A 74 -9.76 -7.75 -31.11
N SER A 75 -10.17 -6.81 -31.93
CA SER A 75 -9.44 -6.35 -33.10
C SER A 75 -8.31 -5.39 -32.72
N ASP A 76 -7.37 -5.15 -33.64
CA ASP A 76 -6.29 -4.17 -33.44
C ASP A 76 -6.84 -2.76 -33.20
N ARG A 77 -7.97 -2.40 -33.83
CA ARG A 77 -8.65 -1.12 -33.61
C ARG A 77 -9.17 -1.01 -32.17
N GLU A 78 -9.81 -2.04 -31.65
CA GLU A 78 -10.32 -2.05 -30.27
C GLU A 78 -9.17 -1.99 -29.26
N LEU A 79 -8.02 -2.63 -29.56
CA LEU A 79 -6.81 -2.51 -28.76
C LEU A 79 -6.28 -1.06 -28.76
N ASP A 80 -6.17 -0.43 -29.94
CA ASP A 80 -5.73 0.97 -30.06
C ASP A 80 -6.69 1.92 -29.30
N ASP A 81 -8.01 1.74 -29.47
CA ASP A 81 -9.03 2.51 -28.76
C ASP A 81 -8.98 2.31 -27.25
N TYR A 82 -8.70 1.09 -26.78
CA TYR A 82 -8.51 0.80 -25.35
C TYR A 82 -7.24 1.47 -24.82
N ALA A 83 -6.12 1.36 -25.52
CA ALA A 83 -4.85 1.97 -25.13
C ALA A 83 -4.98 3.50 -25.03
N VAL A 84 -5.64 4.15 -26.01
CA VAL A 84 -5.91 5.59 -25.96
C VAL A 84 -6.73 5.95 -24.73
N ARG A 85 -7.87 5.29 -24.49
CA ARG A 85 -8.72 5.57 -23.30
C ARG A 85 -7.98 5.30 -21.97
N PHE A 86 -7.16 4.25 -21.93
CA PHE A 86 -6.43 3.87 -20.73
C PHE A 86 -5.35 4.89 -20.37
N PHE A 87 -4.50 5.27 -21.34
CA PHE A 87 -3.37 6.14 -21.09
C PHE A 87 -3.71 7.62 -21.08
N SER A 88 -4.66 8.09 -21.88
CA SER A 88 -5.06 9.50 -21.88
C SER A 88 -5.45 10.00 -20.49
N LYS A 89 -6.18 9.16 -19.74
CA LYS A 89 -6.61 9.49 -18.36
C LYS A 89 -5.52 9.36 -17.30
N ARG A 90 -4.41 8.68 -17.57
CA ARG A 90 -3.36 8.34 -16.59
C ARG A 90 -2.04 9.04 -16.86
N ARG A 91 -1.84 9.54 -18.09
CA ARG A 91 -0.57 10.10 -18.57
C ARG A 91 0.05 11.09 -17.58
N ALA A 92 -0.75 12.04 -17.08
CA ALA A 92 -0.27 13.08 -16.17
C ALA A 92 0.23 12.54 -14.84
N MET A 93 -0.34 11.42 -14.35
CA MET A 93 0.01 10.83 -13.05
C MET A 93 1.14 9.79 -13.12
N ILE A 94 1.53 9.33 -14.30
CA ILE A 94 2.58 8.30 -14.46
C ILE A 94 3.93 8.75 -13.87
N PRO A 95 4.44 9.96 -14.14
CA PRO A 95 5.69 10.42 -13.53
C PRO A 95 5.62 10.52 -11.99
N ASP A 96 4.50 11.03 -11.48
CA ASP A 96 4.26 11.12 -10.02
C ASP A 96 4.26 9.72 -9.39
N LEU A 97 3.56 8.74 -10.00
CA LEU A 97 3.52 7.37 -9.49
C LEU A 97 4.91 6.73 -9.44
N TYR A 98 5.73 6.92 -10.49
CA TYR A 98 7.11 6.41 -10.50
C TYR A 98 7.94 7.02 -9.37
N GLN A 99 7.92 8.35 -9.24
CA GLN A 99 8.66 9.05 -8.19
C GLN A 99 8.17 8.67 -6.78
N SER A 100 6.87 8.52 -6.61
CA SER A 100 6.27 8.14 -5.32
C SER A 100 6.61 6.70 -4.93
N THR A 101 6.57 5.74 -5.87
CA THR A 101 6.95 4.35 -5.60
C THR A 101 8.44 4.20 -5.33
N GLU A 102 9.28 5.03 -5.94
CA GLU A 102 10.71 5.13 -5.61
C GLU A 102 10.91 5.51 -4.14
N LEU A 103 10.16 6.50 -3.64
CA LEU A 103 10.28 6.95 -2.27
C LEU A 103 9.71 5.97 -1.24
N VAL A 104 8.68 5.19 -1.61
CA VAL A 104 7.93 4.37 -0.65
C VAL A 104 8.29 2.89 -0.73
N VAL A 105 8.38 2.31 -1.93
CA VAL A 105 8.58 0.86 -2.12
C VAL A 105 10.06 0.48 -2.20
N LEU A 106 10.87 1.31 -2.85
CA LEU A 106 12.29 1.00 -3.08
C LEU A 106 13.10 0.81 -1.78
N PRO A 107 12.92 1.60 -0.70
CA PRO A 107 13.65 1.35 0.55
C PRO A 107 13.43 -0.06 1.10
N MET A 108 12.21 -0.58 1.03
CA MET A 108 11.90 -1.95 1.47
C MET A 108 12.51 -3.02 0.56
N MET A 109 12.58 -2.77 -0.75
CA MET A 109 13.29 -3.66 -1.70
C MET A 109 14.79 -3.69 -1.42
N VAL A 110 15.39 -2.54 -1.11
CA VAL A 110 16.80 -2.44 -0.73
C VAL A 110 17.08 -3.26 0.53
N LYS A 111 16.27 -3.10 1.56
CA LYS A 111 16.36 -3.86 2.81
C LYS A 111 16.26 -5.37 2.54
N SER A 112 15.28 -5.79 1.76
CA SER A 112 15.07 -7.18 1.37
C SER A 112 16.30 -7.76 0.64
N LEU A 113 16.78 -7.08 -0.39
CA LEU A 113 17.96 -7.54 -1.15
C LEU A 113 19.23 -7.66 -0.30
N CYS A 114 19.42 -6.79 0.70
CA CYS A 114 20.52 -6.89 1.65
C CYS A 114 20.44 -8.12 2.57
N GLN A 115 19.23 -8.64 2.81
CA GLN A 115 18.97 -9.79 3.69
C GLN A 115 18.99 -11.14 2.95
N MET A 116 18.88 -11.13 1.61
CA MET A 116 18.83 -12.34 0.78
C MET A 116 20.11 -13.16 0.85
N ASP A 117 19.95 -14.48 0.70
CA ASP A 117 21.03 -15.47 0.58
C ASP A 117 21.29 -15.89 -0.88
N GLU A 118 22.26 -16.78 -1.10
CA GLU A 118 22.63 -17.24 -2.46
C GLU A 118 21.51 -18.09 -3.11
N GLN A 119 20.64 -18.75 -2.33
CA GLN A 119 19.50 -19.48 -2.89
C GLN A 119 18.48 -18.50 -3.46
N ASP A 120 18.23 -17.39 -2.76
CA ASP A 120 17.37 -16.31 -3.24
C ASP A 120 17.94 -15.69 -4.52
N PHE A 121 19.23 -15.38 -4.55
CA PHE A 121 19.89 -14.84 -5.75
C PHE A 121 19.91 -15.82 -6.92
N ALA A 122 19.94 -17.12 -6.68
CA ALA A 122 19.79 -18.12 -7.74
C ALA A 122 18.39 -18.08 -8.39
N VAL A 123 17.34 -17.85 -7.57
CA VAL A 123 15.97 -17.66 -8.08
C VAL A 123 15.89 -16.37 -8.91
N LEU A 124 16.40 -15.26 -8.39
CA LEU A 124 16.39 -13.97 -9.08
C LEU A 124 17.18 -14.04 -10.40
N THR A 125 18.34 -14.70 -10.42
CA THR A 125 19.16 -14.89 -11.64
C THR A 125 18.36 -15.62 -12.72
N ARG A 126 17.66 -16.71 -12.36
CA ARG A 126 16.82 -17.46 -13.30
C ARG A 126 15.69 -16.61 -13.87
N LEU A 127 15.04 -15.79 -13.04
CA LEU A 127 13.97 -14.90 -13.48
C LEU A 127 14.51 -13.76 -14.37
N ALA A 128 15.67 -13.21 -14.06
CA ALA A 128 16.30 -12.14 -14.82
C ALA A 128 16.76 -12.57 -16.23
N GLU A 129 16.99 -13.86 -16.44
CA GLU A 129 17.42 -14.40 -17.75
C GLU A 129 16.25 -14.68 -18.70
N GLN A 130 15.02 -14.71 -18.20
CA GLN A 130 13.85 -14.92 -19.03
C GLN A 130 13.52 -13.65 -19.84
N PRO A 131 13.13 -13.79 -21.10
CA PRO A 131 12.76 -12.66 -21.94
C PRO A 131 11.33 -12.16 -21.67
N ASP A 132 10.51 -12.96 -20.96
CA ASP A 132 9.09 -12.64 -20.71
C ASP A 132 8.95 -11.49 -19.69
N PRO A 133 8.27 -10.40 -20.04
CA PRO A 133 7.96 -9.31 -19.10
C PRO A 133 7.27 -9.79 -17.80
N GLU A 134 6.53 -10.88 -17.85
CA GLU A 134 5.91 -11.49 -16.66
C GLU A 134 6.97 -12.03 -15.67
N ASP A 135 8.10 -12.53 -16.17
CA ASP A 135 9.18 -12.98 -15.29
C ASP A 135 9.92 -11.81 -14.66
N GLN A 136 9.97 -10.64 -15.31
CA GLN A 136 10.43 -9.40 -14.67
C GLN A 136 9.50 -8.98 -13.54
N MET A 137 8.18 -9.10 -13.73
CA MET A 137 7.21 -8.86 -12.64
C MET A 137 7.40 -9.86 -11.50
N ARG A 138 7.61 -11.15 -11.80
CA ARG A 138 7.90 -12.19 -10.80
C ARG A 138 9.20 -11.92 -10.05
N PHE A 139 10.21 -11.35 -10.72
CA PHE A 139 11.46 -10.93 -10.10
C PHE A 139 11.21 -9.92 -8.97
N PHE A 140 10.46 -8.85 -9.23
CA PHE A 140 10.12 -7.86 -8.21
C PHE A 140 9.17 -8.40 -7.16
N CYS A 141 8.18 -9.23 -7.55
CA CYS A 141 7.33 -9.93 -6.60
C CYS A 141 8.13 -10.77 -5.62
N TYR A 142 9.14 -11.51 -6.11
CA TYR A 142 9.98 -12.34 -5.25
C TYR A 142 10.73 -11.51 -4.21
N ILE A 143 11.30 -10.38 -4.61
CA ILE A 143 11.96 -9.44 -3.68
C ILE A 143 10.98 -8.95 -2.62
N LEU A 144 9.80 -8.50 -3.03
CA LEU A 144 8.78 -7.95 -2.13
C LEU A 144 8.15 -9.02 -1.23
N GLN A 145 8.06 -10.28 -1.67
CA GLN A 145 7.60 -11.38 -0.82
C GLN A 145 8.53 -11.63 0.37
N LYS A 146 9.84 -11.41 0.19
CA LYS A 146 10.82 -11.53 1.28
C LYS A 146 10.72 -10.41 2.32
N VAL A 147 10.10 -9.28 1.97
CA VAL A 147 9.75 -8.23 2.95
C VAL A 147 8.72 -8.71 3.97
N GLN A 148 7.90 -9.70 3.61
CA GLN A 148 6.80 -10.24 4.44
C GLN A 148 5.74 -9.20 4.85
N ASN A 149 5.63 -8.09 4.08
CA ASN A 149 4.64 -7.05 4.31
C ASN A 149 3.56 -7.08 3.21
N PRO A 150 2.38 -7.68 3.47
CA PRO A 150 1.28 -7.75 2.51
C PRO A 150 0.79 -6.39 2.00
N LEU A 151 0.92 -5.33 2.80
CA LEU A 151 0.48 -3.99 2.43
C LEU A 151 1.36 -3.42 1.31
N VAL A 152 2.68 -3.65 1.38
CA VAL A 152 3.63 -3.27 0.31
C VAL A 152 3.35 -4.04 -0.97
N MET A 153 3.08 -5.33 -0.86
CA MET A 153 2.71 -6.16 -2.00
C MET A 153 1.40 -5.67 -2.66
N ASN A 154 0.42 -5.28 -1.85
CA ASN A 154 -0.82 -4.70 -2.34
C ASN A 154 -0.54 -3.37 -3.08
N LEU A 155 0.27 -2.46 -2.51
CA LEU A 155 0.65 -1.20 -3.15
C LEU A 155 1.38 -1.43 -4.49
N PHE A 156 2.29 -2.40 -4.54
CA PHE A 156 2.99 -2.78 -5.76
C PHE A 156 2.02 -3.24 -6.86
N TRP A 157 1.07 -4.11 -6.53
CA TRP A 157 0.07 -4.58 -7.50
C TRP A 157 -0.89 -3.48 -7.95
N GLU A 158 -1.33 -2.59 -7.05
CA GLU A 158 -2.17 -1.44 -7.41
C GLU A 158 -1.43 -0.48 -8.35
N SER A 159 -0.14 -0.22 -8.09
CA SER A 159 0.71 0.60 -8.95
C SER A 159 0.90 -0.05 -10.32
N THR A 160 1.14 -1.36 -10.35
CA THR A 160 1.27 -2.15 -11.58
C THR A 160 0.00 -2.10 -12.43
N LEU A 161 -1.17 -2.26 -11.80
CA LEU A 161 -2.46 -2.16 -12.48
C LEU A 161 -2.73 -0.76 -13.03
N TYR A 162 -2.38 0.27 -12.27
CA TYR A 162 -2.55 1.65 -12.72
C TYR A 162 -1.68 1.95 -13.94
N LEU A 163 -0.44 1.44 -13.97
CA LEU A 163 0.47 1.56 -15.11
C LEU A 163 0.09 0.67 -16.29
N GLY A 164 -0.78 -0.33 -16.10
CA GLY A 164 -1.12 -1.32 -17.13
C GLY A 164 -0.02 -2.33 -17.44
N LEU A 165 0.94 -2.51 -16.52
CA LEU A 165 2.11 -3.37 -16.72
C LEU A 165 1.80 -4.87 -16.45
N PRO A 166 2.56 -5.77 -17.09
CA PRO A 166 3.30 -5.61 -18.33
C PRO A 166 2.32 -5.65 -19.49
N PHE A 167 2.49 -4.77 -20.45
CA PHE A 167 1.74 -4.87 -21.69
C PHE A 167 2.72 -5.16 -22.85
N PRO A 168 2.50 -6.23 -23.62
CA PRO A 168 3.32 -6.50 -24.78
C PRO A 168 2.90 -5.56 -25.89
N MET A 169 3.82 -4.75 -26.32
CA MET A 169 3.63 -3.89 -27.49
C MET A 169 4.32 -4.47 -28.71
N GLU A 170 4.06 -5.72 -28.99
CA GLU A 170 4.61 -6.39 -30.17
C GLU A 170 3.92 -6.00 -31.49
N ASN A 171 2.76 -5.37 -31.45
CA ASN A 171 2.06 -5.00 -32.67
C ASN A 171 2.74 -3.80 -33.37
N LYS A 172 3.19 -4.04 -34.59
CA LYS A 172 3.79 -3.06 -35.52
C LYS A 172 5.25 -2.64 -35.24
N GLY A 173 6.11 -3.56 -34.79
CA GLY A 173 7.58 -3.34 -34.80
C GLY A 173 8.12 -2.53 -33.65
N HIS A 174 7.37 -2.32 -32.58
CA HIS A 174 7.84 -1.71 -31.35
C HIS A 174 7.81 -2.73 -30.20
N ARG A 175 8.97 -3.25 -29.84
CA ARG A 175 9.17 -3.94 -28.57
C ARG A 175 9.41 -2.90 -27.48
N LEU A 176 8.54 -2.81 -26.49
CA LEU A 176 8.80 -2.00 -25.28
C LEU A 176 9.98 -2.56 -24.46
N TYR A 177 10.22 -3.85 -24.60
CA TYR A 177 11.31 -4.55 -23.93
C TYR A 177 12.28 -5.00 -24.99
N ASP A 178 13.32 -4.20 -25.20
CA ASP A 178 14.27 -4.42 -26.23
C ASP A 178 15.53 -5.15 -25.72
N ASP A 179 16.26 -5.73 -26.69
CA ASP A 179 17.70 -6.05 -26.82
C ASP A 179 18.49 -6.48 -25.57
N GLY A 180 17.85 -6.94 -24.51
CA GLY A 180 18.56 -7.39 -23.31
C GLY A 180 18.95 -6.28 -22.33
N THR A 181 18.50 -5.03 -22.53
CA THR A 181 18.76 -3.94 -21.58
C THR A 181 18.12 -4.22 -20.23
N SER A 182 16.87 -4.67 -20.20
CA SER A 182 16.20 -5.02 -18.94
C SER A 182 16.94 -6.15 -18.21
N GLN A 183 17.31 -7.23 -18.90
CA GLN A 183 18.05 -8.34 -18.29
C GLN A 183 19.41 -7.87 -17.76
N ARG A 184 20.12 -7.01 -18.49
CA ARG A 184 21.37 -6.42 -18.00
C ARG A 184 21.16 -5.64 -16.71
N ARG A 185 20.15 -4.79 -16.63
CA ARG A 185 19.80 -4.02 -15.42
C ARG A 185 19.44 -4.92 -14.25
N LEU A 186 18.69 -5.99 -14.48
CA LEU A 186 18.38 -6.96 -13.42
C LEU A 186 19.62 -7.69 -12.92
N ARG A 187 20.59 -8.02 -13.80
CA ARG A 187 21.89 -8.58 -13.37
C ARG A 187 22.71 -7.58 -12.57
N GLU A 188 22.72 -6.30 -12.93
CA GLU A 188 23.36 -5.24 -12.16
C GLU A 188 22.75 -5.13 -10.75
N LEU A 189 21.42 -5.22 -10.65
CA LEU A 189 20.69 -5.21 -9.38
C LEU A 189 21.03 -6.44 -8.52
N ILE A 190 21.09 -7.63 -9.10
CA ILE A 190 21.53 -8.86 -8.43
C ILE A 190 22.96 -8.72 -7.91
N ALA A 191 23.87 -8.21 -8.72
CA ALA A 191 25.27 -8.01 -8.32
C ALA A 191 25.39 -7.02 -7.15
N ALA A 192 24.62 -5.94 -7.17
CA ALA A 192 24.54 -4.99 -6.07
C ALA A 192 23.97 -5.61 -4.79
N GLY A 193 22.94 -6.46 -4.92
CA GLY A 193 22.32 -7.20 -3.82
C GLY A 193 23.29 -8.19 -3.17
N ARG A 194 24.00 -8.99 -3.97
CA ARG A 194 25.05 -9.90 -3.47
C ARG A 194 26.17 -9.17 -2.73
N ALA A 195 26.52 -7.97 -3.18
CA ALA A 195 27.48 -7.11 -2.49
C ALA A 195 26.93 -6.49 -1.19
N LYS A 196 25.65 -6.69 -0.90
CA LYS A 196 24.93 -6.12 0.26
C LYS A 196 25.18 -4.61 0.43
N ASN A 197 25.22 -3.89 -0.69
CA ASN A 197 25.50 -2.46 -0.73
C ASN A 197 24.23 -1.66 -1.03
N PRO A 198 23.59 -1.03 -0.03
CA PRO A 198 22.32 -0.33 -0.20
C PRO A 198 22.36 0.77 -1.27
N ALA A 199 23.44 1.54 -1.34
CA ALA A 199 23.56 2.63 -2.32
C ALA A 199 23.61 2.07 -3.76
N ARG A 200 24.38 1.02 -4.01
CA ARG A 200 24.44 0.38 -5.32
C ARG A 200 23.13 -0.30 -5.72
N ILE A 201 22.42 -0.90 -4.75
CA ILE A 201 21.10 -1.48 -4.99
C ILE A 201 20.14 -0.37 -5.42
N TYR A 202 20.14 0.74 -4.70
CA TYR A 202 19.32 1.90 -5.01
C TYR A 202 19.59 2.43 -6.41
N GLU A 203 20.85 2.68 -6.76
CA GLU A 203 21.27 3.17 -8.07
C GLU A 203 20.90 2.19 -9.21
N ALA A 204 21.14 0.89 -9.03
CA ALA A 204 20.80 -0.12 -10.03
C ALA A 204 19.28 -0.22 -10.27
N HIS A 205 18.48 -0.14 -9.20
CA HIS A 205 17.02 -0.14 -9.33
C HIS A 205 16.53 1.13 -10.05
N LEU A 206 17.05 2.29 -9.70
CA LEU A 206 16.70 3.54 -10.38
C LEU A 206 17.06 3.51 -11.87
N ALA A 207 18.22 2.92 -12.21
CA ALA A 207 18.61 2.79 -13.61
C ALA A 207 17.61 1.90 -14.38
N PHE A 208 17.19 0.76 -13.79
CA PHE A 208 16.14 -0.09 -14.36
C PHE A 208 14.83 0.69 -14.53
N GLN A 209 14.36 1.34 -13.48
CA GLN A 209 13.10 2.08 -13.48
C GLN A 209 13.10 3.23 -14.51
N ARG A 210 14.22 3.95 -14.65
CA ARG A 210 14.36 5.02 -15.65
C ARG A 210 14.30 4.48 -17.07
N ASP A 211 14.96 3.35 -17.36
CA ASP A 211 14.90 2.74 -18.68
C ASP A 211 13.49 2.30 -19.04
N VAL A 212 12.77 1.64 -18.10
CA VAL A 212 11.39 1.20 -18.28
C VAL A 212 10.43 2.41 -18.43
N SER A 213 10.53 3.40 -17.54
CA SER A 213 9.65 4.57 -17.59
C SER A 213 9.86 5.39 -18.87
N LYS A 214 11.11 5.53 -19.33
CA LYS A 214 11.43 6.21 -20.57
C LYS A 214 10.78 5.51 -21.78
N GLN A 215 10.81 4.20 -21.84
CA GLN A 215 10.19 3.42 -22.91
C GLN A 215 8.67 3.59 -22.91
N ILE A 216 8.03 3.49 -21.73
CA ILE A 216 6.59 3.66 -21.57
C ILE A 216 6.15 5.07 -21.95
N LEU A 217 6.83 6.10 -21.45
CA LEU A 217 6.51 7.49 -21.77
C LEU A 217 6.76 7.81 -23.25
N SER A 218 7.81 7.26 -23.85
CA SER A 218 8.07 7.40 -25.30
C SER A 218 6.95 6.79 -26.13
N TYR A 219 6.46 5.61 -25.76
CA TYR A 219 5.31 4.98 -26.40
C TYR A 219 4.04 5.84 -26.27
N ILE A 220 3.73 6.27 -25.03
CA ILE A 220 2.55 7.11 -24.78
C ILE A 220 2.62 8.39 -25.61
N ASN A 221 3.77 9.06 -25.61
CA ASN A 221 3.97 10.32 -26.35
C ASN A 221 3.86 10.15 -27.87
N ALA A 222 4.29 9.00 -28.39
CA ALA A 222 4.26 8.72 -29.83
C ALA A 222 2.88 8.26 -30.34
N ARG A 223 2.07 7.63 -29.49
CA ARG A 223 0.87 6.90 -29.91
C ARG A 223 -0.43 7.43 -29.32
N ILE A 224 -0.39 8.06 -28.16
CA ILE A 224 -1.58 8.52 -27.46
C ILE A 224 -1.72 10.03 -27.71
N PRO A 225 -2.77 10.47 -28.43
CA PRO A 225 -3.02 11.89 -28.66
C PRO A 225 -3.17 12.65 -27.34
N GLU A 226 -2.68 13.86 -27.30
CA GLU A 226 -2.97 14.76 -26.19
C GLU A 226 -4.45 15.15 -26.24
N GLN A 227 -5.11 14.99 -25.10
CA GLN A 227 -6.52 15.34 -24.93
C GLN A 227 -6.61 16.32 -23.74
N PRO A 228 -6.50 17.63 -23.98
CA PRO A 228 -6.41 18.63 -22.91
C PRO A 228 -7.64 18.65 -22.01
N ASP A 229 -8.80 18.26 -22.53
CA ASP A 229 -10.07 18.29 -21.80
C ASP A 229 -10.40 16.96 -21.09
N ILE A 230 -9.50 15.96 -21.13
CA ILE A 230 -9.76 14.69 -20.49
C ILE A 230 -9.48 14.78 -18.99
N GLU A 231 -10.46 14.41 -18.19
CA GLU A 231 -10.28 14.31 -16.73
C GLU A 231 -9.21 13.27 -16.38
N THR A 232 -8.19 13.71 -15.66
CA THR A 232 -7.14 12.82 -15.16
C THR A 232 -7.71 11.86 -14.14
N LEU A 233 -7.46 10.56 -14.32
CA LEU A 233 -7.80 9.54 -13.35
C LEU A 233 -6.71 9.54 -12.27
N PRO A 234 -7.00 9.93 -11.02
CA PRO A 234 -6.02 9.91 -9.96
C PRO A 234 -5.64 8.46 -9.59
N PHE A 235 -4.42 8.27 -9.10
CA PHE A 235 -4.07 7.01 -8.45
C PHE A 235 -4.81 6.91 -7.11
N VAL A 236 -5.51 5.80 -6.91
CA VAL A 236 -6.22 5.50 -5.66
C VAL A 236 -5.72 4.17 -5.13
N TRP A 237 -5.10 4.18 -3.96
CA TRP A 237 -4.64 2.98 -3.30
C TRP A 237 -5.78 2.25 -2.59
N LYS A 238 -6.23 1.13 -3.17
CA LYS A 238 -7.36 0.35 -2.66
C LYS A 238 -6.88 -0.67 -1.61
N VAL A 239 -6.54 -0.21 -0.42
CA VAL A 239 -6.13 -1.09 0.71
C VAL A 239 -7.25 -2.06 1.09
N TYR A 240 -8.49 -1.57 1.14
CA TYR A 240 -9.69 -2.35 1.47
C TYR A 240 -10.54 -2.54 0.21
N ARG A 241 -10.18 -3.48 -0.66
CA ARG A 241 -10.98 -3.76 -1.87
C ARG A 241 -12.34 -4.42 -1.60
N ASP A 242 -12.56 -4.94 -0.38
CA ASP A 242 -13.60 -5.91 -0.09
C ASP A 242 -14.96 -5.34 0.29
N ARG A 243 -15.15 -4.14 0.43
CA ARG A 243 -16.38 -3.36 0.71
C ARG A 243 -15.96 -2.07 1.39
N PRO A 244 -16.59 -0.96 1.08
CA PRO A 244 -16.37 0.24 1.85
C PRO A 244 -16.74 -0.05 3.31
N GLU A 245 -15.72 -0.19 4.16
CA GLU A 245 -15.91 -0.37 5.60
C GLU A 245 -16.34 0.94 6.22
N ILE A 246 -17.59 1.35 5.98
CA ILE A 246 -18.14 2.63 6.46
C ILE A 246 -17.84 2.80 7.96
N CYS A 247 -18.13 1.76 8.76
CA CYS A 247 -17.88 1.83 10.20
C CYS A 247 -16.38 1.85 10.55
N GLY A 248 -15.52 1.19 9.79
CA GLY A 248 -14.06 1.23 9.99
C GLY A 248 -13.48 2.60 9.66
N ASN A 249 -13.80 3.13 8.48
CA ASN A 249 -13.36 4.46 8.07
C ASN A 249 -13.89 5.55 9.03
N LEU A 250 -15.11 5.37 9.50
CA LEU A 250 -15.70 6.30 10.47
C LEU A 250 -15.03 6.17 11.85
N ALA A 251 -14.66 4.96 12.28
CA ALA A 251 -13.89 4.76 13.51
C ALA A 251 -12.54 5.48 13.46
N ILE A 252 -11.81 5.40 12.33
CA ILE A 252 -10.57 6.15 12.11
C ILE A 252 -10.79 7.65 12.24
N ARG A 253 -11.87 8.19 11.65
CA ARG A 253 -12.20 9.63 11.76
C ARG A 253 -12.52 10.04 13.20
N VAL A 254 -13.23 9.21 13.95
CA VAL A 254 -13.50 9.46 15.38
C VAL A 254 -12.22 9.41 16.20
N ILE A 255 -11.33 8.45 15.93
CA ILE A 255 -10.00 8.37 16.57
C ILE A 255 -9.18 9.62 16.24
N HIS A 256 -9.17 10.07 15.00
CA HIS A 256 -8.51 11.33 14.61
C HIS A 256 -9.03 12.51 15.44
N ASP A 257 -10.37 12.67 15.53
CA ASP A 257 -10.97 13.77 16.27
C ASP A 257 -10.69 13.70 17.79
N VAL A 258 -10.53 12.50 18.34
CA VAL A 258 -10.12 12.30 19.75
C VAL A 258 -8.66 12.72 19.97
N TYR A 259 -7.78 12.51 18.98
CA TYR A 259 -6.35 12.82 19.14
C TYR A 259 -5.98 14.23 18.75
N LEU A 260 -6.45 14.70 17.60
CA LEU A 260 -6.03 15.92 16.94
C LEU A 260 -7.16 16.92 16.72
N GLY A 261 -8.41 16.45 16.78
CA GLY A 261 -9.58 17.23 16.42
C GLY A 261 -10.45 17.67 17.61
N ASP A 262 -11.75 17.79 17.35
CA ASP A 262 -12.73 18.43 18.21
C ASP A 262 -12.98 17.72 19.56
N PHE A 263 -12.63 16.44 19.69
CA PHE A 263 -12.88 15.64 20.90
C PHE A 263 -11.65 15.47 21.79
N ARG A 264 -10.53 16.16 21.46
CA ARG A 264 -9.22 15.96 22.05
C ARG A 264 -9.20 16.10 23.59
N ASP A 265 -10.00 17.02 24.15
CA ASP A 265 -10.02 17.31 25.57
C ASP A 265 -11.32 16.84 26.25
N MET A 266 -12.10 15.97 25.57
CA MET A 266 -13.35 15.44 26.08
C MET A 266 -13.16 14.11 26.83
N GLU A 267 -13.84 13.94 27.96
CA GLU A 267 -13.91 12.65 28.65
C GLU A 267 -14.94 11.72 28.01
N PHE A 268 -16.04 12.29 27.49
CA PHE A 268 -17.11 11.57 26.82
C PHE A 268 -17.34 12.07 25.40
N LEU A 269 -17.57 11.15 24.47
CA LEU A 269 -18.01 11.49 23.13
C LEU A 269 -19.41 12.12 23.16
N PRO A 270 -19.72 13.01 22.20
CA PRO A 270 -21.10 13.50 22.00
C PRO A 270 -22.11 12.35 21.79
N SER A 271 -23.42 12.65 21.93
CA SER A 271 -24.47 11.67 21.67
C SER A 271 -24.40 11.11 20.24
N TYR A 272 -24.96 9.90 20.04
CA TYR A 272 -24.98 9.25 18.72
C TYR A 272 -25.63 10.12 17.64
N GLU A 273 -26.66 10.90 18.00
CA GLU A 273 -27.34 11.84 17.10
C GLU A 273 -26.39 12.97 16.65
N LYS A 274 -25.65 13.57 17.60
CA LYS A 274 -24.69 14.64 17.32
C LYS A 274 -23.55 14.12 16.47
N LEU A 275 -23.01 12.94 16.80
CA LEU A 275 -21.96 12.31 16.01
C LEU A 275 -22.44 11.93 14.60
N ALA A 276 -23.66 11.37 14.49
CA ALA A 276 -24.27 11.04 13.21
C ALA A 276 -24.43 12.29 12.33
N GLY A 277 -24.88 13.40 12.90
CA GLY A 277 -24.97 14.69 12.21
C GLY A 277 -23.60 15.22 11.78
N LYS A 278 -22.58 15.21 12.66
CA LYS A 278 -21.22 15.66 12.35
C LYS A 278 -20.61 14.89 11.17
N TYR A 279 -20.79 13.57 11.13
CA TYR A 279 -20.15 12.72 10.11
C TYR A 279 -21.04 12.43 8.90
N GLY A 280 -22.28 12.92 8.86
CA GLY A 280 -23.20 12.72 7.74
C GLY A 280 -23.65 11.26 7.58
N VAL A 281 -23.87 10.53 8.67
CA VAL A 281 -24.26 9.12 8.68
C VAL A 281 -25.53 8.88 9.50
N SER A 282 -26.14 7.69 9.36
CA SER A 282 -27.27 7.31 10.21
C SER A 282 -26.82 7.03 11.65
N VAL A 283 -27.72 7.23 12.63
CA VAL A 283 -27.50 6.88 14.03
C VAL A 283 -27.15 5.39 14.19
N SER A 284 -27.77 4.52 13.38
CA SER A 284 -27.47 3.08 13.39
C SER A 284 -26.04 2.77 12.93
N THR A 285 -25.52 3.51 11.93
CA THR A 285 -24.13 3.41 11.48
C THR A 285 -23.19 3.89 12.57
N MET A 286 -23.50 5.02 13.22
CA MET A 286 -22.70 5.53 14.33
C MET A 286 -22.65 4.55 15.49
N ARG A 287 -23.78 3.94 15.88
CA ARG A 287 -23.81 2.93 16.94
C ARG A 287 -22.92 1.73 16.64
N ARG A 288 -22.91 1.24 15.38
CA ARG A 288 -21.98 0.17 14.96
C ARG A 288 -20.53 0.62 15.01
N THR A 289 -20.25 1.87 14.63
CA THR A 289 -18.91 2.46 14.71
C THR A 289 -18.41 2.53 16.14
N ILE A 290 -19.23 3.00 17.08
CA ILE A 290 -18.88 2.98 18.51
C ILE A 290 -18.66 1.55 19.01
N GLY A 291 -19.45 0.59 18.54
CA GLY A 291 -19.19 -0.83 18.82
C GLY A 291 -17.79 -1.30 18.39
N VAL A 292 -17.31 -0.86 17.21
CA VAL A 292 -15.94 -1.12 16.75
C VAL A 292 -14.90 -0.45 17.65
N LEU A 293 -15.12 0.79 18.06
CA LEU A 293 -14.23 1.52 18.98
C LEU A 293 -14.18 0.89 20.37
N ASN A 294 -15.30 0.39 20.89
CA ASN A 294 -15.34 -0.36 22.15
C ASN A 294 -14.55 -1.68 22.03
N GLN A 295 -14.73 -2.44 20.94
CA GLN A 295 -13.96 -3.67 20.67
C GLN A 295 -12.46 -3.41 20.51
N LEU A 296 -12.11 -2.24 19.99
CA LEU A 296 -10.71 -1.80 19.87
C LEU A 296 -10.11 -1.36 21.23
N GLY A 297 -10.94 -1.13 22.25
CA GLY A 297 -10.51 -0.59 23.54
C GLY A 297 -10.26 0.93 23.52
N ALA A 298 -10.73 1.63 22.48
CA ALA A 298 -10.61 3.08 22.36
C ALA A 298 -11.68 3.83 23.14
N THR A 299 -12.85 3.22 23.32
CA THR A 299 -13.99 3.78 24.06
C THR A 299 -14.68 2.74 24.90
N GLN A 300 -15.52 3.20 25.85
CA GLN A 300 -16.40 2.36 26.67
C GLN A 300 -17.79 2.98 26.77
N SER A 301 -18.81 2.25 26.31
CA SER A 301 -20.21 2.68 26.50
C SER A 301 -20.68 2.37 27.92
N ILE A 302 -21.13 3.40 28.65
CA ILE A 302 -21.60 3.31 30.04
C ILE A 302 -23.08 3.64 30.04
N ASN A 303 -23.91 2.70 30.53
CA ASN A 303 -25.36 2.89 30.58
C ASN A 303 -25.73 4.14 31.37
N GLY A 304 -26.58 5.00 30.79
CA GLY A 304 -27.03 6.24 31.39
C GLY A 304 -26.04 7.39 31.44
N LYS A 305 -24.75 7.17 31.05
CA LYS A 305 -23.71 8.20 31.05
C LYS A 305 -23.19 8.57 29.67
N GLY A 306 -23.22 7.65 28.69
CA GLY A 306 -22.70 7.88 27.36
C GLY A 306 -21.47 7.02 27.02
N THR A 307 -20.69 7.47 26.03
CA THR A 307 -19.49 6.76 25.57
C THR A 307 -18.24 7.49 26.08
N ARG A 308 -17.55 6.88 27.03
CA ARG A 308 -16.29 7.39 27.60
C ARG A 308 -15.12 7.14 26.65
N ILE A 309 -14.22 8.10 26.53
CA ILE A 309 -12.97 7.98 25.76
C ILE A 309 -11.91 7.36 26.66
N LEU A 310 -11.36 6.20 26.27
CA LEU A 310 -10.34 5.48 27.06
C LEU A 310 -8.91 5.81 26.64
N MET A 311 -8.70 6.31 25.44
CA MET A 311 -7.40 6.56 24.83
C MET A 311 -6.59 7.63 25.58
N LEU A 312 -7.28 8.58 26.20
CA LEU A 312 -6.67 9.72 26.92
C LEU A 312 -6.52 9.45 28.42
N SER A 313 -7.09 8.36 28.95
CA SER A 313 -7.09 8.08 30.39
C SER A 313 -5.78 7.41 30.83
N ASP A 314 -5.14 7.95 31.87
CA ASP A 314 -4.02 7.32 32.57
C ASP A 314 -4.42 6.14 33.47
N SER A 315 -5.72 5.80 33.51
CA SER A 315 -6.24 4.77 34.38
C SER A 315 -5.85 3.36 33.92
N GLU A 316 -5.51 2.50 34.85
CA GLU A 316 -5.16 1.07 34.67
C GLU A 316 -6.32 0.21 34.12
N THR A 317 -7.51 0.79 33.96
CA THR A 317 -8.75 0.10 33.59
C THR A 317 -9.03 0.06 32.07
N GLY A 318 -8.03 0.30 31.22
CA GLY A 318 -8.20 0.23 29.77
C GLY A 318 -8.50 -1.20 29.31
N GLN A 319 -9.55 -1.38 28.49
CA GLN A 319 -9.83 -2.65 27.83
C GLN A 319 -8.80 -2.91 26.72
N THR A 320 -8.25 -4.11 26.68
CA THR A 320 -7.41 -4.56 25.56
C THR A 320 -8.26 -4.76 24.31
N PRO A 321 -7.70 -4.56 23.09
CA PRO A 321 -8.39 -4.89 21.85
C PRO A 321 -8.85 -6.35 21.84
N ASP A 322 -10.09 -6.57 21.45
CA ASP A 322 -10.62 -7.91 21.29
C ASP A 322 -10.13 -8.55 19.99
N LEU A 323 -9.01 -9.26 20.06
CA LEU A 323 -8.38 -9.92 18.91
C LEU A 323 -9.11 -11.18 18.44
N THR A 324 -10.11 -11.66 19.19
CA THR A 324 -10.99 -12.74 18.73
C THR A 324 -11.91 -12.25 17.61
N VAL A 325 -12.14 -10.92 17.52
CA VAL A 325 -12.88 -10.29 16.43
C VAL A 325 -12.00 -10.19 15.19
N PRO A 326 -12.31 -10.91 14.10
CA PRO A 326 -11.45 -10.97 12.91
C PRO A 326 -11.14 -9.62 12.28
N LYS A 327 -12.06 -8.66 12.41
CA LYS A 327 -11.92 -7.31 11.90
C LYS A 327 -10.90 -6.51 12.70
N ILE A 328 -10.95 -6.58 14.02
CA ILE A 328 -9.98 -5.91 14.90
C ILE A 328 -8.57 -6.47 14.64
N ARG A 329 -8.44 -7.79 14.63
CA ARG A 329 -7.18 -8.47 14.32
C ARG A 329 -6.59 -8.05 12.99
N ARG A 330 -7.39 -7.99 11.91
CA ARG A 330 -6.95 -7.51 10.60
C ARG A 330 -6.48 -6.05 10.64
N ASN A 331 -7.22 -5.16 11.30
CA ASN A 331 -6.87 -3.76 11.38
C ASN A 331 -5.58 -3.55 12.20
N MET A 332 -5.36 -4.36 13.24
CA MET A 332 -4.09 -4.36 13.97
C MET A 332 -2.92 -4.84 13.10
N ALA A 333 -3.12 -5.85 12.25
CA ALA A 333 -2.11 -6.26 11.28
C ALA A 333 -1.79 -5.14 10.28
N TYR A 334 -2.80 -4.44 9.75
CA TYR A 334 -2.58 -3.28 8.88
C TYR A 334 -1.86 -2.14 9.59
N TYR A 335 -2.13 -1.91 10.88
CA TYR A 335 -1.37 -0.95 11.69
C TYR A 335 0.13 -1.29 11.68
N LEU A 336 0.52 -2.52 12.03
CA LEU A 336 1.91 -2.95 12.06
C LEU A 336 2.57 -2.82 10.68
N GLN A 337 1.92 -3.29 9.64
CA GLN A 337 2.39 -3.20 8.26
C GLN A 337 2.55 -1.74 7.79
N SER A 338 1.61 -0.85 8.16
CA SER A 338 1.68 0.56 7.83
C SER A 338 2.82 1.26 8.54
N PHE A 339 3.09 0.87 9.78
CA PHE A 339 4.17 1.43 10.57
C PHE A 339 5.55 1.08 9.99
N GLU A 340 5.75 -0.18 9.57
CA GLU A 340 6.97 -0.61 8.89
C GLU A 340 7.20 0.17 7.59
N LEU A 341 6.14 0.33 6.78
CA LEU A 341 6.21 1.08 5.54
C LEU A 341 6.54 2.57 5.77
N LEU A 342 5.96 3.19 6.81
CA LEU A 342 6.29 4.56 7.21
C LEU A 342 7.74 4.67 7.69
N ALA A 343 8.21 3.75 8.53
CA ALA A 343 9.57 3.76 9.07
C ALA A 343 10.64 3.72 7.96
N ASP A 344 10.44 2.86 6.94
CA ASP A 344 11.39 2.71 5.84
C ASP A 344 11.30 3.85 4.80
N SER A 345 10.11 4.49 4.63
CA SER A 345 9.89 5.53 3.60
C SER A 345 10.02 6.98 4.13
N CYS A 346 9.79 7.22 5.42
CA CYS A 346 9.64 8.58 5.95
C CYS A 346 10.85 9.49 5.70
N LYS A 347 12.07 8.98 5.79
CA LYS A 347 13.29 9.77 5.56
C LYS A 347 13.35 10.33 4.14
N GLY A 348 13.07 9.50 3.13
CA GLY A 348 13.06 9.92 1.73
C GLY A 348 11.93 10.89 1.41
N VAL A 349 10.74 10.56 1.88
CA VAL A 349 9.54 11.39 1.66
C VAL A 349 9.66 12.74 2.36
N MET A 350 10.14 12.78 3.61
CA MET A 350 10.34 14.05 4.33
C MET A 350 11.41 14.93 3.68
N ARG A 351 12.52 14.35 3.22
CA ARG A 351 13.54 15.10 2.50
C ARG A 351 12.95 15.77 1.24
N MET A 352 12.20 15.01 0.44
CA MET A 352 11.51 15.53 -0.73
C MET A 352 10.48 16.62 -0.34
N ALA A 353 9.65 16.36 0.66
CA ALA A 353 8.62 17.28 1.13
C ALA A 353 9.22 18.61 1.58
N LEU A 354 10.25 18.58 2.43
CA LEU A 354 10.93 19.80 2.89
C LEU A 354 11.59 20.60 1.77
N GLN A 355 12.05 19.95 0.70
CA GLN A 355 12.59 20.62 -0.48
C GLN A 355 11.51 21.28 -1.35
N THR A 356 10.29 20.77 -1.33
CA THR A 356 9.17 21.22 -2.17
C THR A 356 8.18 22.11 -1.45
N PHE A 357 8.13 22.09 -0.11
CA PHE A 357 7.27 22.95 0.68
C PHE A 357 7.63 24.42 0.51
N SER A 358 6.62 25.26 0.46
CA SER A 358 6.76 26.71 0.54
C SER A 358 7.28 27.13 1.94
N ASP A 359 7.81 28.36 2.04
CA ASP A 359 8.26 28.89 3.33
C ASP A 359 7.12 28.95 4.36
N ALA A 360 5.90 29.25 3.91
CA ALA A 360 4.71 29.25 4.77
C ALA A 360 4.43 27.85 5.34
N GLN A 361 4.44 26.80 4.50
CA GLN A 361 4.23 25.43 4.93
C GLN A 361 5.35 24.93 5.86
N ARG A 362 6.61 25.29 5.59
CA ARG A 362 7.73 24.97 6.50
C ARG A 362 7.55 25.64 7.86
N THR A 363 7.13 26.90 7.88
CA THR A 363 6.87 27.64 9.13
C THR A 363 5.70 27.02 9.89
N GLU A 364 4.60 26.71 9.21
CA GLU A 364 3.43 26.05 9.80
C GLU A 364 3.80 24.71 10.45
N LEU A 365 4.55 23.85 9.74
CA LEU A 365 5.02 22.58 10.28
C LEU A 365 5.93 22.78 11.49
N ALA A 366 6.85 23.74 11.42
CA ALA A 366 7.76 24.04 12.53
C ALA A 366 7.02 24.54 13.76
N ASP A 367 6.01 25.39 13.61
CA ASP A 367 5.22 25.93 14.72
C ASP A 367 4.31 24.85 15.32
N LEU A 368 3.74 23.97 14.50
CA LEU A 368 3.01 22.80 14.96
C LEU A 368 3.89 21.92 15.87
N LEU A 369 5.10 21.60 15.42
CA LEU A 369 6.04 20.75 16.16
C LEU A 369 6.54 21.42 17.45
N LYS A 370 6.86 22.74 17.41
CA LYS A 370 7.20 23.52 18.61
C LYS A 370 6.05 23.48 19.64
N GLY A 371 4.81 23.62 19.18
CA GLY A 371 3.63 23.55 20.05
C GLY A 371 3.52 22.20 20.77
N TYR A 372 3.81 21.08 20.09
CA TYR A 372 3.83 19.75 20.73
C TYR A 372 4.96 19.61 21.75
N LEU A 373 6.15 20.14 21.47
CA LEU A 373 7.27 20.14 22.40
C LEU A 373 6.96 20.94 23.67
N GLN A 374 6.45 22.17 23.53
CA GLN A 374 6.07 23.02 24.64
C GLN A 374 5.02 22.40 25.55
N ASN A 375 4.02 21.74 24.95
CA ASN A 375 2.92 21.09 25.67
C ASN A 375 3.20 19.65 26.09
N LYS A 376 4.45 19.16 25.96
CA LYS A 376 4.85 17.76 26.25
C LYS A 376 4.02 16.70 25.50
N ARG A 377 3.52 17.06 24.29
CA ARG A 377 2.70 16.18 23.43
C ARG A 377 3.50 15.63 22.24
N TYR A 378 4.82 15.50 22.37
CA TYR A 378 5.73 15.05 21.32
C TYR A 378 5.35 13.67 20.74
N TYR A 379 4.65 12.82 21.50
CA TYR A 379 4.16 11.52 21.04
C TYR A 379 3.12 11.59 19.88
N ILE A 380 2.56 12.78 19.63
CA ILE A 380 1.63 13.02 18.51
C ILE A 380 2.37 13.48 17.25
N SER A 381 3.62 13.97 17.40
CA SER A 381 4.38 14.58 16.31
C SER A 381 4.48 13.70 15.05
N PRO A 382 4.79 12.38 15.13
CA PRO A 382 4.89 11.57 13.91
C PRO A 382 3.60 11.55 13.09
N GLN A 383 2.45 11.41 13.76
CA GLN A 383 1.16 11.34 13.08
C GLN A 383 0.79 12.68 12.45
N SER A 384 1.12 13.78 13.12
CA SER A 384 0.87 15.12 12.57
C SER A 384 1.76 15.39 11.35
N ILE A 385 3.01 14.92 11.35
CA ILE A 385 3.91 14.99 10.19
C ILE A 385 3.33 14.18 9.03
N PHE A 386 2.86 12.96 9.27
CA PHE A 386 2.28 12.13 8.21
C PHE A 386 1.01 12.75 7.64
N ALA A 387 0.15 13.32 8.48
CA ALA A 387 -1.03 14.06 8.05
C ALA A 387 -0.63 15.29 7.22
N PHE A 388 0.36 16.06 7.67
CA PHE A 388 0.86 17.24 6.97
C PHE A 388 1.45 16.89 5.59
N VAL A 389 2.23 15.81 5.49
CA VAL A 389 2.74 15.30 4.21
C VAL A 389 1.59 14.88 3.29
N ALA A 390 0.58 14.17 3.83
CA ALA A 390 -0.58 13.75 3.07
C ALA A 390 -1.41 14.92 2.52
N GLU A 391 -1.40 16.06 3.19
CA GLU A 391 -2.13 17.26 2.79
C GLU A 391 -1.35 18.14 1.81
N HIS A 392 -0.03 18.27 2.02
CA HIS A 392 0.78 19.32 1.40
C HIS A 392 1.85 18.82 0.43
N SER A 393 2.05 17.51 0.28
CA SER A 393 3.03 16.98 -0.69
C SER A 393 2.74 17.45 -2.10
N LEU A 394 3.78 17.80 -2.85
CA LEU A 394 3.64 18.12 -4.27
C LEU A 394 3.21 16.89 -5.10
N LEU A 395 3.63 15.68 -4.67
CA LEU A 395 3.27 14.44 -5.33
C LEU A 395 1.90 13.95 -4.83
N GLN A 396 0.91 13.91 -5.73
CA GLN A 396 -0.45 13.48 -5.40
C GLN A 396 -0.52 12.01 -4.97
N VAL A 397 0.35 11.17 -5.53
CA VAL A 397 0.43 9.76 -5.12
C VAL A 397 1.00 9.62 -3.71
N ILE A 398 1.95 10.47 -3.29
CA ILE A 398 2.40 10.54 -1.88
C ILE A 398 1.25 11.00 -0.98
N GLN A 399 0.46 12.00 -1.39
CA GLN A 399 -0.72 12.42 -0.62
C GLN A 399 -1.67 11.22 -0.38
N GLU A 400 -1.98 10.46 -1.43
CA GLU A 400 -2.85 9.28 -1.34
C GLU A 400 -2.23 8.20 -0.44
N ILE A 401 -0.97 7.82 -0.66
CA ILE A 401 -0.30 6.76 0.10
C ILE A 401 -0.18 7.15 1.58
N TYR A 402 0.32 8.36 1.87
CA TYR A 402 0.52 8.81 3.25
C TYR A 402 -0.81 9.06 3.97
N GLY A 403 -1.85 9.53 3.26
CA GLY A 403 -3.20 9.62 3.81
C GLY A 403 -3.78 8.26 4.22
N LYS A 404 -3.55 7.21 3.40
CA LYS A 404 -3.94 5.83 3.76
C LYS A 404 -3.12 5.29 4.91
N LEU A 405 -1.78 5.43 4.86
CA LEU A 405 -0.89 4.98 5.94
C LEU A 405 -1.20 5.68 7.26
N TYR A 406 -1.45 6.98 7.23
CA TYR A 406 -1.92 7.72 8.40
C TYR A 406 -3.19 7.13 8.99
N GLY A 407 -4.21 6.89 8.15
CA GLY A 407 -5.46 6.28 8.59
C GLY A 407 -5.28 4.87 9.17
N LEU A 408 -4.40 4.04 8.57
CA LEU A 408 -4.09 2.71 9.09
C LEU A 408 -3.31 2.80 10.41
N ASN A 409 -2.42 3.76 10.53
CA ASN A 409 -1.62 3.96 11.73
C ASN A 409 -2.49 4.36 12.94
N LEU A 410 -3.59 5.07 12.72
CA LEU A 410 -4.53 5.44 13.79
C LEU A 410 -5.14 4.22 14.51
N TRP A 411 -5.24 3.05 13.88
CA TRP A 411 -5.68 1.82 14.56
C TRP A 411 -4.78 1.42 15.73
N GLY A 412 -3.52 1.78 15.71
CA GLY A 412 -2.56 1.50 16.78
C GLY A 412 -2.62 2.44 17.98
N TYR A 413 -3.39 3.50 17.91
CA TYR A 413 -3.46 4.49 18.99
C TYR A 413 -3.89 3.91 20.32
N PRO A 414 -4.94 3.09 20.42
CA PRO A 414 -5.30 2.47 21.68
C PRO A 414 -4.20 1.58 22.24
N MET A 415 -3.31 1.08 21.37
CA MET A 415 -2.18 0.20 21.74
C MET A 415 -0.99 0.95 22.32
N ALA A 416 -0.89 2.26 22.18
CA ALA A 416 0.22 3.05 22.74
C ALA A 416 0.38 2.83 24.27
N LYS A 417 -0.72 2.54 24.95
CA LYS A 417 -0.76 2.21 26.38
C LYS A 417 -0.25 0.78 26.69
N TYR A 418 -0.42 -0.15 25.73
CA TYR A 418 -0.12 -1.59 25.90
C TYR A 418 1.22 -2.02 25.30
N ARG A 419 2.13 -1.09 25.02
CA ARG A 419 3.42 -1.38 24.36
C ARG A 419 4.21 -2.53 24.98
N LYS A 420 4.06 -2.77 26.28
CA LYS A 420 4.72 -3.87 27.00
C LYS A 420 4.01 -5.22 26.89
N GLU A 421 2.77 -5.23 26.41
CA GLU A 421 1.89 -6.41 26.42
C GLU A 421 1.26 -6.71 25.05
N MET A 422 1.92 -6.30 23.96
CA MET A 422 1.38 -6.61 22.64
C MET A 422 1.29 -8.13 22.47
N PRO A 423 0.11 -8.67 22.10
CA PRO A 423 -0.10 -10.11 22.01
C PRO A 423 0.88 -10.73 21.03
N LYS A 424 1.70 -11.66 21.53
CA LYS A 424 2.72 -12.36 20.74
C LYS A 424 2.13 -13.07 19.51
N ASP A 425 0.88 -13.51 19.62
CA ASP A 425 0.18 -14.25 18.57
C ASP A 425 -0.02 -13.44 17.27
N ILE A 426 -0.24 -12.12 17.35
CA ILE A 426 -0.35 -11.26 16.15
C ILE A 426 1.01 -11.13 15.47
N LEU A 427 2.06 -11.04 16.27
CA LEU A 427 3.41 -10.87 15.77
C LEU A 427 3.87 -12.13 15.03
N VAL A 428 3.71 -13.28 15.66
CA VAL A 428 4.13 -14.59 15.12
C VAL A 428 3.33 -14.96 13.86
N GLU A 429 2.01 -14.71 13.82
CA GLU A 429 1.19 -15.02 12.66
C GLU A 429 1.53 -14.17 11.41
N HIS A 430 2.18 -13.02 11.63
CA HIS A 430 2.61 -12.12 10.57
C HIS A 430 4.14 -12.11 10.37
N GLY A 431 4.84 -13.07 10.96
CA GLY A 431 6.29 -13.25 10.77
C GLY A 431 7.16 -12.32 11.61
N TYR A 432 6.58 -11.68 12.64
CA TYR A 432 7.34 -10.85 13.56
C TYR A 432 7.70 -11.66 14.81
N GLU A 433 8.98 -11.86 15.09
CA GLU A 433 9.42 -12.39 16.39
C GLU A 433 9.26 -11.31 17.46
N PRO A 434 8.76 -11.66 18.67
CA PRO A 434 8.56 -10.69 19.75
C PRO A 434 9.84 -9.93 20.16
N GLU A 435 10.99 -10.54 19.91
CA GLU A 435 12.31 -9.98 20.20
C GLU A 435 12.74 -8.92 19.15
N ASP A 436 12.29 -9.07 17.90
CA ASP A 436 12.58 -8.11 16.82
C ASP A 436 11.91 -6.76 17.05
N LEU A 437 10.78 -6.73 17.73
CA LEU A 437 10.05 -5.49 18.03
C LEU A 437 10.69 -4.69 19.16
N SER A 438 11.32 -5.35 20.11
CA SER A 438 12.03 -4.66 21.21
C SER A 438 13.39 -4.10 20.77
N SER A 439 13.98 -4.67 19.72
CA SER A 439 15.28 -4.30 19.15
C SER A 439 15.19 -3.55 17.82
N SER A 440 14.01 -3.48 17.20
CA SER A 440 13.82 -2.78 15.93
C SER A 440 13.92 -1.26 16.12
N PRO A 441 14.79 -0.57 15.35
CA PRO A 441 14.83 0.89 15.32
C PRO A 441 13.47 1.51 14.99
N SER A 442 12.60 0.78 14.29
CA SER A 442 11.25 1.20 13.92
C SER A 442 10.30 1.36 15.12
N PHE A 443 10.52 0.61 16.20
CA PHE A 443 9.76 0.74 17.44
C PHE A 443 10.38 1.75 18.41
N SER A 444 11.69 1.98 18.34
CA SER A 444 12.40 2.97 19.12
C SER A 444 12.12 4.40 18.64
N LEU A 445 11.77 4.60 17.36
CA LEU A 445 11.29 5.90 16.83
C LEU A 445 10.08 6.49 17.59
N LEU A 446 9.50 5.71 18.49
CA LEU A 446 8.45 6.16 19.39
C LEU A 446 8.99 6.45 20.81
N SER A 447 10.28 6.24 21.09
CA SER A 447 10.88 6.72 22.32
C SER A 447 11.10 8.24 22.23
N THR A 448 10.79 8.90 23.32
CA THR A 448 10.80 10.38 23.43
C THR A 448 12.15 11.03 23.14
N GLU A 449 13.25 10.30 23.31
CA GLU A 449 14.60 10.82 23.10
C GLU A 449 15.06 10.73 21.64
N GLU A 450 14.62 9.71 20.90
CA GLU A 450 15.01 9.54 19.50
C GLU A 450 14.17 10.39 18.56
N ALA A 451 12.88 10.62 18.84
CA ALA A 451 12.09 11.62 18.14
C ALA A 451 12.71 13.02 18.28
N ALA A 452 13.21 13.37 19.49
CA ALA A 452 13.88 14.64 19.72
C ALA A 452 15.22 14.75 18.97
N ARG A 453 15.99 13.68 18.82
CA ARG A 453 17.24 13.66 18.05
C ARG A 453 16.99 13.78 16.54
N PHE A 454 15.95 13.11 16.02
CA PHE A 454 15.56 13.20 14.60
C PHE A 454 15.23 14.64 14.15
N PHE A 455 14.78 15.51 15.08
CA PHE A 455 14.46 16.91 14.80
C PHE A 455 15.62 17.89 15.10
N GLN A 456 16.75 17.40 15.62
CA GLN A 456 17.95 18.23 15.87
C GLN A 456 19.02 18.09 14.77
N GLU A 457 18.95 17.07 13.93
CA GLU A 457 19.76 16.86 12.71
C GLU A 457 19.00 17.33 11.44
#